data_a0a05f21551892db20ae3590cdfbdbaa
#
_entry.id   a0a05f21551892db20ae3590cdfbdbaa
#
_cell.length_a   1.000
_cell.length_b   1.000
_cell.length_c   1.000
_cell.angle_alpha   90.00
_cell.angle_beta   90.00
_cell.angle_gamma   90.00
#
_symmetry.space_group_name_H-M   'P 1'
#
loop_
_entity.id
_entity.type
_entity.pdbx_description
1 polymer ?
#
loop_
_entity_poly.entity_id
_entity_poly.type
_entity_poly.pdbx_seq_one_letter_code
_entity_poly.pdbx_strand_id
1 'polypeptide(L)'
;MLDSILAGLIGWIEGVITHLGPAGISILMAIESCNIPLPSEAVLPFAGYLVSKGEMGFHAAAIAGAIGCVLGSLPSYYLGYFGGRKFFEKYGKYLLVSKKDLDEADKWVDKYGDWAFFLCRMLPVIRTFISLPAGILKARKRAFFSLTFLGSLIWSYVLVYVGVKLGEHIDKLKSIWHKFDAVIIIAVVILGGIYIYKHVKHLKES
;
A
#
# COMPACT_ATOMS: atom_id res chain seq x y z
N MET A 1 15.01 20.53 0.78
CA MET A 1 13.54 20.65 0.73
C MET A 1 12.84 19.29 0.67
N LEU A 2 13.27 18.36 -0.20
CA LEU A 2 12.70 16.99 -0.24
C LEU A 2 12.98 16.22 1.06
N ASP A 3 14.21 16.29 1.55
CA ASP A 3 14.63 15.63 2.80
C ASP A 3 13.85 16.12 4.03
N SER A 4 13.51 17.40 4.07
CA SER A 4 12.71 17.96 5.17
C SER A 4 11.24 17.52 5.12
N ILE A 5 10.67 17.30 3.92
CA ILE A 5 9.32 16.79 3.75
C ILE A 5 9.26 15.30 4.14
N LEU A 6 10.25 14.51 3.72
CA LEU A 6 10.35 13.10 4.08
C LEU A 6 10.55 12.90 5.57
N ALA A 7 11.46 13.64 6.19
CA ALA A 7 11.67 13.62 7.63
C ALA A 7 10.40 14.03 8.40
N GLY A 8 9.66 15.02 7.90
CA GLY A 8 8.37 15.42 8.47
C GLY A 8 7.31 14.32 8.37
N LEU A 9 7.23 13.64 7.22
CA LEU A 9 6.29 12.53 7.02
C LEU A 9 6.62 11.33 7.93
N ILE A 10 7.90 10.96 8.01
CA ILE A 10 8.36 9.88 8.90
C ILE A 10 8.05 10.25 10.35
N GLY A 11 8.41 11.45 10.80
CA GLY A 11 8.12 11.89 12.17
C GLY A 11 6.62 11.93 12.49
N TRP A 12 5.78 12.25 11.50
CA TRP A 12 4.33 12.18 11.67
C TRP A 12 3.84 10.73 11.80
N ILE A 13 4.33 9.81 10.95
CA ILE A 13 4.03 8.37 11.04
C ILE A 13 4.42 7.83 12.41
N GLU A 14 5.64 8.11 12.84
CA GLU A 14 6.17 7.72 14.16
C GLU A 14 5.30 8.26 15.29
N GLY A 15 4.94 9.54 15.24
CA GLY A 15 4.04 10.16 16.21
C GLY A 15 2.69 9.48 16.29
N VAL A 16 2.05 9.19 15.16
CA VAL A 16 0.75 8.49 15.12
C VAL A 16 0.85 7.10 15.74
N ILE A 17 1.89 6.33 15.39
CA ILE A 17 2.05 4.96 15.92
C ILE A 17 2.36 4.98 17.41
N THR A 18 3.24 5.88 17.86
CA THR A 18 3.63 5.97 19.28
C THR A 18 2.44 6.37 20.16
N HIS A 19 1.60 7.31 19.72
CA HIS A 19 0.46 7.79 20.51
C HIS A 19 -0.76 6.86 20.46
N LEU A 20 -1.06 6.28 19.29
CA LEU A 20 -2.26 5.47 19.08
C LEU A 20 -2.00 3.96 19.09
N GLY A 21 -0.74 3.54 19.15
CA GLY A 21 -0.38 2.12 19.16
C GLY A 21 -0.89 1.37 17.92
N PRO A 22 -1.47 0.15 18.11
CA PRO A 22 -2.02 -0.65 17.02
C PRO A 22 -3.14 0.06 16.22
N ALA A 23 -3.93 0.93 16.86
CA ALA A 23 -4.94 1.72 16.16
C ALA A 23 -4.31 2.70 15.18
N GLY A 24 -3.18 3.32 15.52
CA GLY A 24 -2.41 4.19 14.64
C GLY A 24 -1.92 3.44 13.40
N ILE A 25 -1.41 2.21 13.57
CA ILE A 25 -1.03 1.34 12.46
C ILE A 25 -2.23 1.09 11.55
N SER A 26 -3.38 0.71 12.11
CA SER A 26 -4.59 0.44 11.33
C SER A 26 -5.04 1.67 10.53
N ILE A 27 -4.98 2.87 11.10
CA ILE A 27 -5.34 4.12 10.42
C ILE A 27 -4.38 4.39 9.25
N LEU A 28 -3.07 4.31 9.49
CA LEU A 28 -2.07 4.57 8.45
C LEU A 28 -2.18 3.57 7.30
N MET A 29 -2.35 2.29 7.60
CA MET A 29 -2.53 1.25 6.60
C MET A 29 -3.88 1.36 5.87
N ALA A 30 -4.92 1.88 6.52
CA ALA A 30 -6.19 2.20 5.87
C ALA A 30 -6.04 3.35 4.87
N ILE A 31 -5.35 4.41 5.25
CA ILE A 31 -5.07 5.56 4.37
C ILE A 31 -4.27 5.08 3.14
N GLU A 32 -3.23 4.27 3.32
CA GLU A 32 -2.47 3.69 2.21
C GLU A 32 -3.36 2.87 1.27
N SER A 33 -4.20 2.01 1.82
CA SER A 33 -5.09 1.15 1.02
C SER A 33 -6.26 1.89 0.36
N CYS A 34 -6.48 3.17 0.72
CA CYS A 34 -7.36 4.11 0.00
C CYS A 34 -6.70 4.74 -1.23
N ASN A 35 -5.66 4.15 -1.81
CA ASN A 35 -4.88 4.68 -2.93
C ASN A 35 -4.10 5.98 -2.62
N ILE A 36 -3.86 6.29 -1.35
CA ILE A 36 -2.98 7.37 -0.93
C ILE A 36 -1.58 6.77 -0.75
N PRO A 37 -0.55 7.29 -1.45
CA PRO A 37 0.78 6.69 -1.41
C PRO A 37 1.47 6.95 -0.05
N LEU A 38 1.17 6.12 0.94
CA LEU A 38 1.92 6.03 2.19
C LEU A 38 2.81 4.79 2.14
N PRO A 39 4.09 4.90 2.51
CA PRO A 39 4.99 3.76 2.48
C PRO A 39 4.75 2.85 3.69
N SER A 40 4.04 1.74 3.51
CA SER A 40 3.92 0.69 4.54
C SER A 40 5.26 0.08 4.92
N GLU A 41 6.23 0.18 4.01
CA GLU A 41 7.64 -0.17 4.21
C GLU A 41 8.32 0.72 5.28
N ALA A 42 7.70 1.84 5.66
CA ALA A 42 8.09 2.64 6.81
C ALA A 42 7.19 2.35 8.04
N VAL A 43 5.87 2.28 7.84
CA VAL A 43 4.88 2.10 8.90
C VAL A 43 5.09 0.79 9.66
N LEU A 44 5.13 -0.34 8.97
CA LEU A 44 5.18 -1.67 9.60
C LEU A 44 6.57 -2.00 10.20
N PRO A 45 7.70 -1.68 9.56
CA PRO A 45 8.99 -1.83 10.23
C PRO A 45 9.16 -0.93 11.44
N PHE A 46 8.62 0.30 11.44
CA PHE A 46 8.64 1.13 12.64
C PHE A 46 7.80 0.50 13.78
N ALA A 47 6.62 -0.05 13.46
CA ALA A 47 5.85 -0.83 14.43
C ALA A 47 6.66 -2.03 14.97
N GLY A 48 7.42 -2.72 14.10
CA GLY A 48 8.33 -3.79 14.50
C GLY A 48 9.47 -3.31 15.40
N TYR A 49 9.97 -2.11 15.17
CA TYR A 49 10.93 -1.48 16.07
C TYR A 49 10.34 -1.25 17.47
N LEU A 50 9.11 -0.75 17.59
CA LEU A 50 8.44 -0.61 18.89
C LEU A 50 8.18 -1.97 19.55
N VAL A 51 7.93 -3.01 18.78
CA VAL A 51 7.86 -4.39 19.31
C VAL A 51 9.20 -4.82 19.90
N SER A 52 10.35 -4.53 19.25
CA SER A 52 11.68 -4.87 19.78
C SER A 52 12.01 -4.12 21.08
N LYS A 53 11.37 -2.96 21.31
CA LYS A 53 11.47 -2.19 22.55
C LYS A 53 10.53 -2.68 23.67
N GLY A 54 9.65 -3.65 23.37
CA GLY A 54 8.63 -4.10 24.32
C GLY A 54 7.43 -3.16 24.48
N GLU A 55 7.33 -2.12 23.64
CA GLU A 55 6.26 -1.11 23.70
C GLU A 55 4.99 -1.58 22.98
N MET A 56 5.07 -2.64 22.16
CA MET A 56 3.96 -3.17 21.39
C MET A 56 4.04 -4.68 21.22
N GLY A 57 2.88 -5.35 21.14
CA GLY A 57 2.83 -6.78 20.85
C GLY A 57 3.03 -7.08 19.35
N PHE A 58 3.88 -8.06 19.03
CA PHE A 58 4.18 -8.47 17.65
C PHE A 58 2.93 -8.82 16.83
N HIS A 59 2.07 -9.67 17.40
CA HIS A 59 0.81 -10.05 16.74
C HIS A 59 -0.18 -8.89 16.65
N ALA A 60 -0.21 -8.01 17.65
CA ALA A 60 -1.07 -6.84 17.63
C ALA A 60 -0.71 -5.89 16.49
N ALA A 61 0.59 -5.63 16.28
CA ALA A 61 1.08 -4.81 15.18
C ALA A 61 0.72 -5.39 13.80
N ALA A 62 0.97 -6.69 13.60
CA ALA A 62 0.71 -7.36 12.32
C ALA A 62 -0.79 -7.43 11.99
N ILE A 63 -1.62 -7.79 12.97
CA ILE A 63 -3.08 -7.87 12.79
C ILE A 63 -3.67 -6.48 12.55
N ALA A 64 -3.19 -5.46 13.28
CA ALA A 64 -3.61 -4.07 13.08
C ALA A 64 -3.31 -3.59 11.66
N GLY A 65 -2.14 -3.93 11.11
CA GLY A 65 -1.77 -3.65 9.73
C GLY A 65 -2.75 -4.30 8.73
N ALA A 66 -3.05 -5.58 8.91
CA ALA A 66 -3.98 -6.31 8.05
C ALA A 66 -5.42 -5.75 8.11
N ILE A 67 -5.91 -5.43 9.32
CA ILE A 67 -7.22 -4.80 9.51
C ILE A 67 -7.26 -3.45 8.80
N GLY A 68 -6.23 -2.62 8.97
CA GLY A 68 -6.12 -1.34 8.30
C GLY A 68 -6.21 -1.48 6.77
N CYS A 69 -5.49 -2.42 6.18
CA CYS A 69 -5.56 -2.71 4.75
C CYS A 69 -6.97 -3.08 4.28
N VAL A 70 -7.70 -3.91 5.05
CA VAL A 70 -9.09 -4.27 4.72
C VAL A 70 -10.00 -3.05 4.79
N LEU A 71 -9.91 -2.27 5.88
CA LEU A 71 -10.74 -1.07 6.08
C LEU A 71 -10.50 -0.04 4.97
N GLY A 72 -9.24 0.20 4.59
CA GLY A 72 -8.89 1.10 3.50
C GLY A 72 -9.29 0.59 2.11
N SER A 73 -9.42 -0.72 1.95
CA SER A 73 -9.92 -1.33 0.69
C SER A 73 -11.41 -1.13 0.48
N LEU A 74 -12.19 -0.91 1.55
CA LEU A 74 -13.65 -0.73 1.45
C LEU A 74 -14.04 0.45 0.56
N PRO A 75 -13.56 1.69 0.79
CA PRO A 75 -13.92 2.83 -0.04
C PRO A 75 -13.55 2.60 -1.51
N SER A 76 -12.34 2.13 -1.78
CA SER A 76 -11.85 1.88 -3.14
C SER A 76 -12.67 0.80 -3.85
N TYR A 77 -13.00 -0.30 -3.16
CA TYR A 77 -13.85 -1.36 -3.69
C TYR A 77 -15.25 -0.84 -4.02
N TYR A 78 -15.91 -0.13 -3.09
CA TYR A 78 -17.27 0.36 -3.33
C TYR A 78 -17.30 1.47 -4.39
N LEU A 79 -16.28 2.31 -4.46
CA LEU A 79 -16.14 3.29 -5.54
C LEU A 79 -16.09 2.58 -6.91
N GLY A 80 -15.31 1.50 -7.03
CA GLY A 80 -15.27 0.66 -8.23
C GLY A 80 -16.61 -0.03 -8.51
N TYR A 81 -17.24 -0.59 -7.47
CA TYR A 81 -18.48 -1.34 -7.58
C TYR A 81 -19.65 -0.50 -8.09
N PHE A 82 -19.82 0.72 -7.59
CA PHE A 82 -20.88 1.65 -7.98
C PHE A 82 -20.54 2.46 -9.23
N GLY A 83 -19.27 2.86 -9.39
CA GLY A 83 -18.81 3.62 -10.55
C GLY A 83 -18.81 2.81 -11.84
N GLY A 84 -18.41 1.55 -11.76
CA GLY A 84 -18.34 0.63 -12.90
C GLY A 84 -17.32 1.04 -13.96
N ARG A 85 -17.15 0.18 -14.98
CA ARG A 85 -16.10 0.32 -16.00
C ARG A 85 -16.19 1.63 -16.80
N LYS A 86 -17.41 2.03 -17.22
CA LYS A 86 -17.63 3.24 -18.02
C LYS A 86 -17.22 4.53 -17.29
N PHE A 87 -17.45 4.60 -15.98
CA PHE A 87 -17.04 5.72 -15.17
C PHE A 87 -15.52 5.85 -15.14
N PHE A 88 -14.81 4.73 -14.98
CA PHE A 88 -13.34 4.74 -14.91
C PHE A 88 -12.68 4.88 -16.27
N GLU A 89 -13.28 4.43 -17.36
CA GLU A 89 -12.81 4.74 -18.71
C GLU A 89 -12.84 6.25 -18.99
N LYS A 90 -13.82 6.97 -18.41
CA LYS A 90 -13.96 8.42 -18.57
C LYS A 90 -13.15 9.24 -17.57
N TYR A 91 -13.11 8.81 -16.31
CA TYR A 91 -12.55 9.59 -15.19
C TYR A 91 -11.30 8.95 -14.56
N GLY A 92 -10.87 7.78 -15.00
CA GLY A 92 -9.77 7.02 -14.42
C GLY A 92 -8.44 7.78 -14.40
N LYS A 93 -8.25 8.74 -15.33
CA LYS A 93 -7.07 9.64 -15.35
C LYS A 93 -6.86 10.37 -14.01
N TYR A 94 -7.94 10.75 -13.32
CA TYR A 94 -7.89 11.44 -12.03
C TYR A 94 -7.59 10.51 -10.86
N LEU A 95 -7.82 9.20 -11.06
CA LEU A 95 -7.62 8.15 -10.05
C LEU A 95 -6.38 7.30 -10.34
N LEU A 96 -5.53 7.73 -11.30
CA LEU A 96 -4.32 7.04 -11.73
C LEU A 96 -4.56 5.60 -12.24
N VAL A 97 -5.79 5.32 -12.71
CA VAL A 97 -6.18 4.01 -13.26
C VAL A 97 -6.36 4.13 -14.75
N SER A 98 -5.56 3.39 -15.51
CA SER A 98 -5.65 3.34 -16.96
C SER A 98 -6.58 2.19 -17.43
N LYS A 99 -7.06 2.28 -18.68
CA LYS A 99 -7.81 1.19 -19.29
C LYS A 99 -7.00 -0.11 -19.35
N LYS A 100 -5.68 0.00 -19.57
CA LYS A 100 -4.78 -1.17 -19.56
C LYS A 100 -4.72 -1.86 -18.21
N ASP A 101 -4.73 -1.10 -17.11
CA ASP A 101 -4.70 -1.66 -15.76
C ASP A 101 -5.98 -2.47 -15.47
N LEU A 102 -7.13 -1.99 -15.99
CA LEU A 102 -8.39 -2.73 -15.90
C LEU A 102 -8.36 -4.02 -16.75
N ASP A 103 -7.86 -3.94 -17.98
CA ASP A 103 -7.75 -5.10 -18.87
C ASP A 103 -6.73 -6.14 -18.34
N GLU A 104 -5.69 -5.70 -17.66
CA GLU A 104 -4.75 -6.59 -16.97
C GLU A 104 -5.38 -7.23 -15.73
N ALA A 105 -6.15 -6.47 -14.96
CA ALA A 105 -6.87 -7.02 -13.81
C ALA A 105 -7.91 -8.07 -14.26
N ASP A 106 -8.64 -7.81 -15.36
CA ASP A 106 -9.56 -8.79 -15.96
C ASP A 106 -8.82 -10.11 -16.26
N LYS A 107 -7.67 -10.04 -16.97
CA LYS A 107 -6.85 -11.23 -17.31
C LYS A 107 -6.36 -12.00 -16.08
N TRP A 108 -6.00 -11.29 -15.02
CA TRP A 108 -5.56 -11.90 -13.76
C TRP A 108 -6.71 -12.64 -13.07
N VAL A 109 -7.89 -12.02 -13.02
CA VAL A 109 -9.09 -12.64 -12.44
C VAL A 109 -9.58 -13.81 -13.29
N ASP A 110 -9.56 -13.70 -14.62
CA ASP A 110 -9.90 -14.80 -15.53
C ASP A 110 -8.97 -16.00 -15.34
N LYS A 111 -7.67 -15.75 -15.14
CA LYS A 111 -6.66 -16.79 -15.00
C LYS A 111 -6.62 -17.45 -13.63
N TYR A 112 -6.74 -16.68 -12.56
CA TYR A 112 -6.53 -17.13 -11.18
C TYR A 112 -7.80 -17.10 -10.33
N GLY A 113 -8.93 -16.63 -10.88
CA GLY A 113 -10.16 -16.43 -10.12
C GLY A 113 -9.99 -15.49 -8.94
N ASP A 114 -10.67 -15.77 -7.84
CA ASP A 114 -10.58 -14.95 -6.63
C ASP A 114 -9.17 -14.92 -6.01
N TRP A 115 -8.34 -15.93 -6.25
CA TRP A 115 -6.95 -15.98 -5.77
C TRP A 115 -6.06 -14.87 -6.34
N ALA A 116 -6.46 -14.26 -7.46
CA ALA A 116 -5.78 -13.09 -8.01
C ALA A 116 -5.68 -11.97 -6.96
N PHE A 117 -6.71 -11.77 -6.13
CA PHE A 117 -6.71 -10.72 -5.10
C PHE A 117 -5.69 -10.99 -4.00
N PHE A 118 -5.46 -12.25 -3.63
CA PHE A 118 -4.41 -12.63 -2.70
C PHE A 118 -3.02 -12.40 -3.31
N LEU A 119 -2.78 -12.89 -4.52
CA LEU A 119 -1.49 -12.77 -5.20
C LEU A 119 -1.10 -11.31 -5.42
N CYS A 120 -2.06 -10.48 -5.86
CA CYS A 120 -1.82 -9.04 -6.05
C CYS A 120 -1.44 -8.33 -4.74
N ARG A 121 -1.94 -8.81 -3.59
CA ARG A 121 -1.55 -8.26 -2.27
C ARG A 121 -0.11 -8.55 -1.87
N MET A 122 0.50 -9.58 -2.45
CA MET A 122 1.92 -9.90 -2.24
C MET A 122 2.85 -9.05 -3.11
N LEU A 123 2.31 -8.27 -4.07
CA LEU A 123 3.10 -7.41 -4.94
C LEU A 123 3.06 -5.97 -4.44
N PRO A 124 4.22 -5.34 -4.11
CA PRO A 124 4.27 -4.04 -3.43
C PRO A 124 3.48 -2.91 -4.09
N VAL A 125 3.54 -2.80 -5.43
CA VAL A 125 2.90 -1.71 -6.18
C VAL A 125 1.42 -2.01 -6.45
N ILE A 126 1.09 -3.25 -6.78
CA ILE A 126 -0.27 -3.63 -7.24
C ILE A 126 -1.24 -3.71 -6.07
N ARG A 127 -0.77 -4.02 -4.86
CA ARG A 127 -1.61 -4.26 -3.68
C ARG A 127 -2.50 -3.08 -3.28
N THR A 128 -2.06 -1.84 -3.51
CA THR A 128 -2.83 -0.64 -3.17
C THR A 128 -3.94 -0.38 -4.18
N PHE A 129 -3.70 -0.69 -5.45
CA PHE A 129 -4.61 -0.38 -6.54
C PHE A 129 -5.64 -1.47 -6.84
N ILE A 130 -5.38 -2.74 -6.46
CA ILE A 130 -6.24 -3.88 -6.83
C ILE A 130 -7.69 -3.78 -6.32
N SER A 131 -7.93 -3.00 -5.25
CA SER A 131 -9.25 -2.84 -4.64
C SER A 131 -10.27 -2.20 -5.59
N LEU A 132 -9.82 -1.26 -6.40
CA LEU A 132 -10.65 -0.55 -7.35
C LEU A 132 -11.08 -1.43 -8.53
N PRO A 133 -10.16 -2.11 -9.27
CA PRO A 133 -10.52 -3.11 -10.27
C PRO A 133 -11.43 -4.21 -9.72
N ALA A 134 -11.15 -4.73 -8.51
CA ALA A 134 -11.99 -5.73 -7.88
C ALA A 134 -13.46 -5.27 -7.72
N GLY A 135 -13.63 -3.98 -7.37
CA GLY A 135 -14.97 -3.36 -7.31
C GLY A 135 -15.64 -3.26 -8.70
N ILE A 136 -14.90 -2.80 -9.72
CA ILE A 136 -15.39 -2.67 -11.11
C ILE A 136 -15.84 -4.02 -11.67
N LEU A 137 -15.07 -5.07 -11.40
CA LEU A 137 -15.37 -6.46 -11.77
C LEU A 137 -16.50 -7.10 -10.93
N LYS A 138 -17.02 -6.35 -9.94
CA LYS A 138 -18.03 -6.86 -8.99
C LYS A 138 -17.61 -8.17 -8.32
N ALA A 139 -16.33 -8.30 -7.98
CA ALA A 139 -15.77 -9.45 -7.30
C ALA A 139 -16.61 -9.82 -6.06
N ARG A 140 -16.66 -11.11 -5.73
CA ARG A 140 -17.42 -11.59 -4.56
C ARG A 140 -16.85 -10.97 -3.28
N LYS A 141 -17.62 -10.12 -2.60
CA LYS A 141 -17.20 -9.33 -1.43
C LYS A 141 -16.47 -10.18 -0.38
N ARG A 142 -17.08 -11.32 0.01
CA ARG A 142 -16.48 -12.22 1.02
C ARG A 142 -15.12 -12.74 0.59
N ALA A 143 -14.99 -13.21 -0.65
CA ALA A 143 -13.72 -13.71 -1.17
C ALA A 143 -12.69 -12.59 -1.24
N PHE A 144 -13.04 -11.43 -1.80
CA PHE A 144 -12.15 -10.28 -1.89
C PHE A 144 -11.61 -9.84 -0.54
N PHE A 145 -12.48 -9.60 0.46
CA PHE A 145 -12.02 -9.11 1.77
C PHE A 145 -11.26 -10.17 2.56
N SER A 146 -11.65 -11.45 2.50
CA SER A 146 -10.92 -12.53 3.17
C SER A 146 -9.51 -12.72 2.58
N LEU A 147 -9.38 -12.73 1.24
CA LEU A 147 -8.09 -12.89 0.57
C LEU A 147 -7.22 -11.64 0.71
N THR A 148 -7.83 -10.45 0.74
CA THR A 148 -7.15 -9.20 1.09
C THR A 148 -6.58 -9.26 2.51
N PHE A 149 -7.39 -9.70 3.48
CA PHE A 149 -6.93 -9.85 4.87
C PHE A 149 -5.76 -10.82 4.97
N LEU A 150 -5.87 -12.01 4.39
CA LEU A 150 -4.81 -13.03 4.41
C LEU A 150 -3.52 -12.54 3.76
N GLY A 151 -3.59 -11.95 2.58
CA GLY A 151 -2.41 -11.41 1.89
C GLY A 151 -1.76 -10.27 2.67
N SER A 152 -2.57 -9.33 3.17
CA SER A 152 -2.07 -8.23 3.99
C SER A 152 -1.52 -8.69 5.32
N LEU A 153 -2.07 -9.74 5.91
CA LEU A 153 -1.59 -10.30 7.18
C LEU A 153 -0.18 -10.89 7.03
N ILE A 154 0.04 -11.70 5.99
CA ILE A 154 1.37 -12.25 5.69
C ILE A 154 2.37 -11.11 5.46
N TRP A 155 2.02 -10.13 4.65
CA TRP A 155 2.86 -8.96 4.37
C TRP A 155 3.18 -8.17 5.65
N SER A 156 2.17 -7.93 6.49
CA SER A 156 2.36 -7.23 7.76
C SER A 156 3.27 -8.01 8.71
N TYR A 157 3.12 -9.32 8.81
CA TYR A 157 4.01 -10.15 9.61
C TYR A 157 5.47 -10.07 9.14
N VAL A 158 5.69 -10.13 7.82
CA VAL A 158 7.04 -10.03 7.24
C VAL A 158 7.67 -8.67 7.56
N LEU A 159 6.95 -7.56 7.34
CA LEU A 159 7.51 -6.24 7.56
C LEU A 159 7.69 -5.91 9.06
N VAL A 160 6.77 -6.31 9.92
CA VAL A 160 6.93 -6.16 11.36
C VAL A 160 8.12 -6.99 11.85
N TYR A 161 8.30 -8.24 11.36
CA TYR A 161 9.46 -9.07 11.69
C TYR A 161 10.78 -8.43 11.25
N VAL A 162 10.82 -7.88 10.03
CA VAL A 162 11.98 -7.10 9.55
C VAL A 162 12.26 -5.94 10.50
N GLY A 163 11.23 -5.21 10.93
CA GLY A 163 11.36 -4.11 11.89
C GLY A 163 11.90 -4.54 13.24
N VAL A 164 11.45 -5.69 13.78
CA VAL A 164 12.00 -6.27 15.02
C VAL A 164 13.49 -6.56 14.85
N LYS A 165 13.88 -7.25 13.78
CA LYS A 165 15.29 -7.59 13.52
C LYS A 165 16.17 -6.37 13.30
N LEU A 166 15.64 -5.35 12.64
CA LEU A 166 16.33 -4.07 12.48
C LEU A 166 16.44 -3.33 13.82
N GLY A 167 15.41 -3.37 14.66
CA GLY A 167 15.39 -2.77 15.99
C GLY A 167 16.41 -3.37 16.96
N GLU A 168 16.69 -4.67 16.83
CA GLU A 168 17.77 -5.35 17.57
C GLU A 168 19.17 -4.85 17.17
N HIS A 169 19.32 -4.17 16.02
CA HIS A 169 20.60 -3.74 15.43
C HIS A 169 20.55 -2.26 15.01
N ILE A 170 20.13 -1.38 15.91
CA ILE A 170 19.84 0.04 15.64
C ILE A 170 21.00 0.79 14.97
N ASP A 171 22.25 0.47 15.31
CA ASP A 171 23.42 1.12 14.72
C ASP A 171 23.60 0.79 13.23
N LYS A 172 23.13 -0.38 12.79
CA LYS A 172 23.09 -0.74 11.38
C LYS A 172 21.89 -0.09 10.66
N LEU A 173 20.85 0.24 11.40
CA LEU A 173 19.62 0.84 10.86
C LEU A 173 19.88 2.23 10.27
N LYS A 174 20.60 3.10 10.97
CA LYS A 174 20.95 4.44 10.49
C LYS A 174 21.68 4.40 9.14
N SER A 175 22.55 3.42 8.96
CA SER A 175 23.27 3.22 7.69
C SER A 175 22.37 2.68 6.55
N ILE A 176 21.34 1.92 6.90
CA ILE A 176 20.40 1.33 5.93
C ILE A 176 19.31 2.33 5.56
N TRP A 177 18.84 3.16 6.49
CA TRP A 177 17.85 4.22 6.21
C TRP A 177 18.31 5.15 5.10
N HIS A 178 19.58 5.61 5.12
CA HIS A 178 20.13 6.40 4.03
C HIS A 178 20.14 5.69 2.67
N LYS A 179 20.19 4.36 2.65
CA LYS A 179 20.08 3.58 1.40
C LYS A 179 18.64 3.38 0.96
N PHE A 180 17.71 3.23 1.91
CA PHE A 180 16.27 3.15 1.61
C PHE A 180 15.71 4.49 1.16
N ASP A 181 16.15 5.61 1.75
CA ASP A 181 15.81 6.94 1.26
C ASP A 181 16.19 7.09 -0.22
N ALA A 182 17.38 6.65 -0.61
CA ALA A 182 17.82 6.68 -2.00
C ALA A 182 16.94 5.79 -2.89
N VAL A 183 16.56 4.58 -2.45
CA VAL A 183 15.70 3.66 -3.22
C VAL A 183 14.28 4.19 -3.35
N ILE A 184 13.71 4.76 -2.29
CA ILE A 184 12.37 5.39 -2.33
C ILE A 184 12.40 6.61 -3.24
N ILE A 185 13.42 7.47 -3.12
CA ILE A 185 13.59 8.65 -3.98
C ILE A 185 13.75 8.22 -5.45
N ILE A 186 14.57 7.21 -5.72
CA ILE A 186 14.77 6.67 -7.08
C ILE A 186 13.45 6.09 -7.60
N ALA A 187 12.71 5.32 -6.80
CA ALA A 187 11.42 4.76 -7.20
C ALA A 187 10.39 5.88 -7.49
N VAL A 188 10.30 6.90 -6.65
CA VAL A 188 9.41 8.05 -6.86
C VAL A 188 9.82 8.86 -8.08
N VAL A 189 11.12 9.08 -8.29
CA VAL A 189 11.63 9.80 -9.48
C VAL A 189 11.39 8.99 -10.76
N ILE A 190 11.62 7.67 -10.73
CA ILE A 190 11.36 6.79 -11.88
C ILE A 190 9.87 6.75 -12.18
N LEU A 191 9.01 6.55 -11.18
CA LEU A 191 7.56 6.52 -11.37
C LEU A 191 7.02 7.88 -11.83
N GLY A 192 7.51 8.98 -11.24
CA GLY A 192 7.21 10.35 -11.67
C GLY A 192 7.71 10.63 -13.08
N GLY A 193 8.92 10.21 -13.42
CA GLY A 193 9.50 10.34 -14.76
C GLY A 193 8.73 9.54 -15.82
N ILE A 194 8.36 8.30 -15.52
CA ILE A 194 7.52 7.47 -16.40
C ILE A 194 6.13 8.09 -16.56
N TYR A 195 5.56 8.64 -15.49
CA TYR A 195 4.27 9.33 -15.54
C TYR A 195 4.32 10.56 -16.44
N ILE A 196 5.32 11.44 -16.23
CA ILE A 196 5.53 12.65 -17.05
C ILE A 196 5.81 12.27 -18.50
N TYR A 197 6.68 11.29 -18.75
CA TYR A 197 6.99 10.83 -20.11
C TYR A 197 5.76 10.29 -20.85
N LYS A 198 4.95 9.45 -20.18
CA LYS A 198 3.68 8.96 -20.75
C LYS A 198 2.68 10.09 -20.98
N HIS A 199 2.61 11.04 -20.07
CA HIS A 199 1.69 12.18 -20.17
C HIS A 199 2.06 13.12 -21.31
N VAL A 200 3.35 13.44 -21.45
CA VAL A 200 3.87 14.29 -22.55
C VAL A 200 3.75 13.58 -23.91
N LYS A 201 3.98 12.26 -23.96
CA LYS A 201 3.79 11.49 -25.20
C LYS A 201 2.33 11.47 -25.64
N HIS A 202 1.38 11.35 -24.72
CA HIS A 202 -0.07 11.43 -25.03
C HIS A 202 -0.52 12.81 -25.51
N LEU A 203 0.14 13.90 -25.03
CA LEU A 203 -0.16 15.27 -25.50
C LEU A 203 0.40 15.56 -26.91
N LYS A 204 1.37 14.76 -27.40
CA LYS A 204 1.92 14.90 -28.76
C LYS A 204 1.19 14.04 -29.80
N GLU A 205 0.40 13.05 -29.36
CA GLU A 205 -0.35 12.13 -30.24
C GLU A 205 -1.85 12.50 -30.30
N SER A 206 -2.27 13.60 -29.68
CA SER A 206 -3.61 14.22 -29.74
C SER A 206 -3.57 15.52 -30.52
#